data_f276b4df1b3d76afc4bbfcc8c18fa0c0
#
_entry.id   f276b4df1b3d76afc4bbfcc8c18fa0c0
#
_cell.length_a   1.000
_cell.length_b   1.000
_cell.length_c   1.000
_cell.angle_alpha   90.00
_cell.angle_beta   90.00
_cell.angle_gamma   90.00
#
_symmetry.space_group_name_H-M   'P 1'
#
loop_
_entity.id
_entity.type
_entity.pdbx_description
1 polymer ?
#
loop_
_entity_poly.entity_id
_entity_poly.type
_entity_poly.pdbx_seq_one_letter_code
_entity_poly.pdbx_strand_id
1 'polypeptide(L)'
;ILMAKAKRTVLDKLNTLLFLKDTRVMTGAPYTEIRKYDFSSYYPEEDYICDMGQPCKYVFDIRFFGAVADDENFDNAPYINMALEAASKIGGTVLIAGGNYTATTVFLKSNVTLFIERGASISANKTGSGYQNKALVYGEGLENITITGGGKIKGNGHLFGRKPVYDKNITEPADYIDVVEMRQEYRKQLRFAHQSKYGGPIVLVNCKHIKAYNFIIENSAYWTFRMDKCNHVEIKDFVMNNNRNVANADGFDIVGSSNVLIEHCFVSTADDGICIKNALWEGCTGEMKNVTVRDCEIISRTNAIKVGTETTHNISNI
;
A
#
# COMPACT_ATOMS: atom_id res chain seq x y z
N ILE A 1 -31.90 -20.71 13.72
CA ILE A 1 -30.88 -19.77 14.28
C ILE A 1 -29.54 -20.05 13.62
N LEU A 2 -29.49 -20.00 12.32
CA LEU A 2 -28.27 -20.22 11.51
C LEU A 2 -28.31 -19.32 10.29
N MET A 3 -28.65 -18.06 10.51
CA MET A 3 -28.53 -17.02 9.49
C MET A 3 -28.22 -15.71 10.19
N ALA A 4 -27.01 -15.32 10.14
CA ALA A 4 -26.50 -13.95 10.11
C ALA A 4 -25.07 -13.86 10.67
N LYS A 5 -24.12 -14.67 10.18
CA LYS A 5 -22.82 -14.06 10.01
C LYS A 5 -22.94 -13.24 8.72
N ALA A 6 -23.49 -12.05 8.85
CA ALA A 6 -23.47 -11.08 7.77
C ALA A 6 -22.01 -10.92 7.37
N LYS A 7 -21.68 -11.31 6.13
CA LYS A 7 -20.38 -10.97 5.54
C LYS A 7 -20.24 -9.46 5.66
N ARG A 8 -19.36 -8.99 6.53
CA ARG A 8 -19.03 -7.56 6.59
C ARG A 8 -18.55 -7.18 5.21
N THR A 9 -19.24 -6.26 4.60
CA THR A 9 -18.84 -5.73 3.30
C THR A 9 -17.52 -5.01 3.44
N VAL A 10 -16.79 -4.82 2.34
CA VAL A 10 -15.57 -3.99 2.33
C VAL A 10 -15.89 -2.59 2.82
N LEU A 11 -17.10 -2.09 2.50
CA LEU A 11 -17.56 -0.79 2.98
C LEU A 11 -17.74 -0.75 4.50
N ASP A 12 -18.26 -1.82 5.12
CA ASP A 12 -18.37 -1.93 6.59
C ASP A 12 -16.99 -1.98 7.23
N LYS A 13 -16.05 -2.71 6.62
CA LYS A 13 -14.65 -2.73 7.04
C LYS A 13 -14.02 -1.34 6.89
N LEU A 14 -14.27 -0.66 5.77
CA LEU A 14 -13.81 0.70 5.53
C LEU A 14 -14.36 1.67 6.58
N ASN A 15 -15.66 1.64 6.84
CA ASN A 15 -16.28 2.46 7.86
C ASN A 15 -15.68 2.17 9.24
N THR A 16 -15.43 0.91 9.56
CA THR A 16 -14.75 0.52 10.80
C THR A 16 -13.32 1.08 10.85
N LEU A 17 -12.59 1.08 9.75
CA LEU A 17 -11.21 1.57 9.67
C LEU A 17 -11.12 3.11 9.63
N LEU A 18 -12.08 3.79 8.97
CA LEU A 18 -12.06 5.24 8.80
C LEU A 18 -12.80 6.00 9.91
N PHE A 19 -13.82 5.40 10.53
CA PHE A 19 -14.68 6.04 11.53
C PHE A 19 -14.47 5.52 12.95
N LEU A 20 -13.44 4.72 13.20
CA LEU A 20 -13.08 4.38 14.55
C LEU A 20 -12.70 5.65 15.31
N LYS A 21 -13.72 6.28 15.91
CA LYS A 21 -13.56 7.31 16.96
C LYS A 21 -12.95 6.73 18.24
N ASP A 22 -12.63 5.45 18.26
CA ASP A 22 -11.97 4.83 19.39
C ASP A 22 -10.46 5.02 19.25
N THR A 23 -10.03 6.26 19.43
CA THR A 23 -8.68 6.58 19.82
C THR A 23 -8.47 6.06 21.25
N ARG A 24 -8.46 4.77 21.44
CA ARG A 24 -7.73 4.18 22.53
C ARG A 24 -6.27 4.35 22.18
N VAL A 25 -5.81 5.58 22.41
CA VAL A 25 -4.41 5.84 22.60
C VAL A 25 -3.99 4.87 23.71
N MET A 26 -3.25 3.85 23.37
CA MET A 26 -2.53 3.06 24.36
C MET A 26 -1.43 3.96 24.90
N THR A 27 -1.85 4.89 25.76
CA THR A 27 -0.93 5.70 26.53
C THR A 27 -0.29 4.80 27.57
N GLY A 28 1.01 4.51 27.38
CA GLY A 28 1.86 4.26 28.52
C GLY A 28 2.00 2.85 29.03
N ALA A 29 2.03 1.83 28.20
CA ALA A 29 2.74 0.62 28.61
C ALA A 29 4.24 0.90 28.55
N PRO A 30 5.00 0.75 29.63
CA PRO A 30 6.44 0.91 29.57
C PRO A 30 7.02 -0.14 28.64
N TYR A 31 7.88 0.26 27.72
CA TYR A 31 8.44 -0.51 26.59
C TYR A 31 9.29 -1.73 26.98
N THR A 32 9.36 -2.07 28.24
CA THR A 32 10.14 -3.19 28.76
C THR A 32 9.50 -4.56 28.55
N GLU A 33 8.28 -4.64 27.98
CA GLU A 33 7.54 -5.90 27.83
C GLU A 33 7.19 -6.30 26.40
N ILE A 34 8.07 -6.07 25.42
CA ILE A 34 7.86 -6.54 24.03
C ILE A 34 7.60 -8.05 23.96
N ARG A 35 8.05 -8.80 24.93
CA ARG A 35 7.82 -10.26 25.02
C ARG A 35 6.35 -10.65 25.26
N LYS A 36 5.47 -9.69 25.54
CA LYS A 36 4.06 -9.91 25.87
C LYS A 36 3.10 -9.13 24.97
N TYR A 37 3.56 -8.66 23.82
CA TYR A 37 2.63 -8.09 22.87
C TYR A 37 1.74 -9.21 22.34
N ASP A 38 0.57 -9.35 22.96
CA ASP A 38 -0.49 -10.20 22.47
C ASP A 38 -1.25 -9.45 21.40
N PHE A 39 -0.89 -9.70 20.17
CA PHE A 39 -1.56 -9.12 19.02
C PHE A 39 -3.00 -9.62 18.87
N SER A 40 -3.38 -10.70 19.55
CA SER A 40 -4.74 -11.25 19.51
C SER A 40 -5.78 -10.27 20.06
N SER A 41 -5.38 -9.36 20.96
CA SER A 41 -6.26 -8.31 21.47
C SER A 41 -6.64 -7.27 20.40
N TYR A 42 -5.86 -7.11 19.34
CA TYR A 42 -6.13 -6.19 18.23
C TYR A 42 -6.97 -6.82 17.11
N TYR A 43 -6.91 -8.14 17.00
CA TYR A 43 -7.61 -8.92 15.98
C TYR A 43 -8.12 -10.21 16.59
N PRO A 44 -9.26 -10.16 17.29
CA PRO A 44 -9.75 -11.30 18.08
C PRO A 44 -10.10 -12.55 17.27
N GLU A 45 -9.97 -12.52 15.97
CA GLU A 45 -10.55 -13.60 15.17
C GLU A 45 -9.57 -14.45 14.39
N GLU A 46 -8.27 -14.11 14.25
CA GLU A 46 -7.40 -15.02 13.47
C GLU A 46 -5.91 -14.81 13.74
N ASP A 47 -5.33 -15.86 14.12
CA ASP A 47 -4.00 -16.39 13.89
C ASP A 47 -2.95 -15.39 13.37
N TYR A 48 -2.27 -14.72 14.27
CA TYR A 48 -0.95 -14.18 13.98
C TYR A 48 0.03 -15.32 13.79
N ILE A 49 -0.24 -16.09 12.77
CA ILE A 49 0.69 -17.06 12.26
C ILE A 49 1.57 -16.28 11.30
N CYS A 50 2.86 -16.19 11.58
CA CYS A 50 3.80 -15.88 10.52
C CYS A 50 3.51 -16.83 9.38
N ASP A 51 3.75 -16.43 8.17
CA ASP A 51 3.49 -17.18 6.94
C ASP A 51 3.99 -18.62 6.90
N MET A 52 4.63 -19.08 7.96
CA MET A 52 5.18 -20.43 8.14
C MET A 52 4.35 -21.29 9.09
N GLY A 53 3.14 -20.89 9.44
CA GLY A 53 2.28 -21.67 10.35
C GLY A 53 2.75 -21.70 11.81
N GLN A 54 3.69 -20.82 12.17
CA GLN A 54 4.23 -20.70 13.52
C GLN A 54 3.95 -19.31 14.08
N PRO A 55 3.67 -19.16 15.38
CA PRO A 55 3.56 -17.86 16.01
C PRO A 55 4.80 -17.01 15.76
N CYS A 56 4.63 -15.71 15.46
CA CYS A 56 5.76 -14.81 15.29
C CYS A 56 6.60 -14.75 16.57
N LYS A 57 7.74 -15.41 16.54
CA LYS A 57 8.58 -15.61 17.69
C LYS A 57 9.44 -14.39 18.05
N TYR A 58 9.74 -13.59 17.04
CA TYR A 58 10.69 -12.48 17.17
C TYR A 58 10.08 -11.20 16.61
N VAL A 59 9.97 -10.20 17.47
CA VAL A 59 9.47 -8.88 17.12
C VAL A 59 10.59 -7.85 17.24
N PHE A 60 10.81 -7.10 16.20
CA PHE A 60 11.80 -6.03 16.08
C PHE A 60 11.08 -4.69 16.03
N ASP A 61 10.90 -4.07 17.16
CA ASP A 61 10.30 -2.74 17.25
C ASP A 61 11.30 -1.69 16.79
N ILE A 62 10.93 -0.90 15.77
CA ILE A 62 11.80 0.10 15.16
C ILE A 62 12.30 1.16 16.14
N ARG A 63 11.58 1.41 17.23
CA ARG A 63 11.95 2.38 18.24
C ARG A 63 13.23 1.99 19.00
N PHE A 64 13.51 0.70 19.13
CA PHE A 64 14.78 0.21 19.68
C PHE A 64 15.96 0.36 18.73
N PHE A 65 15.68 0.61 17.46
CA PHE A 65 16.71 0.92 16.46
C PHE A 65 16.96 2.43 16.33
N GLY A 66 16.18 3.27 17.04
CA GLY A 66 16.33 4.71 17.02
C GLY A 66 15.31 5.46 16.18
N ALA A 67 14.23 4.79 15.73
CA ALA A 67 13.15 5.48 15.03
C ALA A 67 12.41 6.46 15.96
N VAL A 68 12.04 7.62 15.41
CA VAL A 68 11.37 8.72 16.10
C VAL A 68 10.01 8.96 15.46
N ALA A 69 8.95 8.78 16.27
CA ALA A 69 7.59 9.04 15.83
C ALA A 69 7.28 10.54 15.80
N ASP A 70 6.33 10.90 14.93
CA ASP A 70 5.69 12.23 14.86
C ASP A 70 6.64 13.41 14.61
N ASP A 71 7.84 13.15 14.14
CA ASP A 71 8.76 14.16 13.58
C ASP A 71 8.79 14.03 12.04
N GLU A 72 8.16 14.98 11.37
CA GLU A 72 8.07 15.00 9.92
C GLU A 72 9.38 15.32 9.20
N ASN A 73 10.37 15.85 9.91
CA ASN A 73 11.69 16.19 9.39
C ASN A 73 12.72 15.08 9.65
N PHE A 74 12.38 14.10 10.49
CA PHE A 74 13.26 12.98 10.81
C PHE A 74 13.04 11.82 9.82
N ASP A 75 14.09 11.41 9.12
CA ASP A 75 14.01 10.25 8.22
C ASP A 75 14.20 8.95 8.99
N ASN A 76 13.11 8.21 9.12
CA ASN A 76 13.09 6.92 9.82
C ASN A 76 13.54 5.73 8.96
N ALA A 77 13.75 5.91 7.64
CA ALA A 77 14.10 4.80 6.76
C ALA A 77 15.37 4.05 7.20
N PRO A 78 16.47 4.69 7.64
CA PRO A 78 17.65 3.98 8.12
C PRO A 78 17.35 3.03 9.28
N TYR A 79 16.53 3.45 10.24
CA TYR A 79 16.20 2.68 11.44
C TYR A 79 15.23 1.53 11.15
N ILE A 80 14.24 1.77 10.30
CA ILE A 80 13.34 0.72 9.81
C ILE A 80 14.14 -0.34 9.03
N ASN A 81 15.07 0.09 8.17
CA ASN A 81 15.92 -0.79 7.40
C ASN A 81 16.87 -1.61 8.28
N MET A 82 17.39 -1.04 9.37
CA MET A 82 18.17 -1.80 10.35
C MET A 82 17.34 -2.89 11.03
N ALA A 83 16.10 -2.60 11.40
CA ALA A 83 15.18 -3.58 11.97
C ALA A 83 14.84 -4.70 10.97
N LEU A 84 14.57 -4.36 9.70
CA LEU A 84 14.32 -5.31 8.62
C LEU A 84 15.53 -6.21 8.36
N GLU A 85 16.74 -5.67 8.37
CA GLU A 85 17.97 -6.42 8.23
C GLU A 85 18.17 -7.40 9.40
N ALA A 86 17.91 -6.97 10.62
CA ALA A 86 17.99 -7.83 11.80
C ALA A 86 16.95 -8.95 11.76
N ALA A 87 15.71 -8.63 11.42
CA ALA A 87 14.61 -9.58 11.33
C ALA A 87 14.83 -10.64 10.25
N SER A 88 15.42 -10.27 9.11
CA SER A 88 15.65 -11.19 7.97
C SER A 88 16.58 -12.35 8.30
N LYS A 89 17.46 -12.22 9.29
CA LYS A 89 18.42 -13.23 9.67
C LYS A 89 17.80 -14.45 10.36
N ILE A 90 16.64 -14.28 10.95
CA ILE A 90 15.99 -15.33 11.75
C ILE A 90 14.52 -15.54 11.37
N GLY A 91 14.00 -14.76 10.43
CA GLY A 91 12.58 -14.70 10.11
C GLY A 91 11.79 -14.07 11.27
N GLY A 92 11.38 -12.79 11.14
CA GLY A 92 10.73 -12.09 12.23
C GLY A 92 9.77 -11.01 11.76
N THR A 93 9.13 -10.37 12.74
CA THR A 93 8.21 -9.25 12.51
C THR A 93 8.89 -7.94 12.85
N VAL A 94 8.93 -7.01 11.92
CA VAL A 94 9.30 -5.62 12.16
C VAL A 94 8.06 -4.85 12.53
N LEU A 95 8.02 -4.31 13.74
CA LEU A 95 6.89 -3.62 14.31
C LEU A 95 7.03 -2.10 14.14
N ILE A 96 6.07 -1.51 13.46
CA ILE A 96 5.85 -0.07 13.37
C ILE A 96 4.67 0.26 14.29
N ALA A 97 4.94 0.81 15.47
CA ALA A 97 3.90 1.06 16.47
C ALA A 97 3.97 2.48 17.06
N GLY A 98 2.82 3.01 17.45
CA GLY A 98 2.72 4.21 18.29
C GLY A 98 3.15 5.50 17.60
N GLY A 99 2.63 5.83 16.42
CA GLY A 99 2.79 7.15 15.81
C GLY A 99 3.05 7.13 14.31
N ASN A 100 3.40 8.28 13.77
CA ASN A 100 3.68 8.44 12.35
C ASN A 100 5.19 8.55 12.10
N TYR A 101 5.71 7.68 11.26
CA TYR A 101 7.13 7.63 10.91
C TYR A 101 7.34 8.12 9.49
N THR A 102 7.89 9.33 9.36
CA THR A 102 8.31 9.86 8.06
C THR A 102 9.53 9.09 7.59
N ALA A 103 9.51 8.63 6.36
CA ALA A 103 10.61 7.84 5.80
C ALA A 103 10.86 8.17 4.34
N THR A 104 12.10 7.99 3.91
CA THR A 104 12.47 7.82 2.50
C THR A 104 12.23 6.36 2.10
N THR A 105 13.19 5.62 1.54
CA THR A 105 12.93 4.25 1.10
C THR A 105 13.17 3.21 2.19
N VAL A 106 12.12 2.47 2.51
CA VAL A 106 12.13 1.27 3.33
C VAL A 106 12.36 0.06 2.42
N PHE A 107 13.47 -0.66 2.61
CA PHE A 107 13.85 -1.84 1.82
C PHE A 107 13.38 -3.12 2.52
N LEU A 108 12.37 -3.75 1.96
CA LEU A 108 11.89 -5.05 2.45
C LEU A 108 13.00 -6.12 2.37
N LYS A 109 12.83 -7.18 3.12
CA LYS A 109 13.71 -8.34 3.15
C LYS A 109 12.91 -9.64 3.06
N SER A 110 13.55 -10.70 2.58
CA SER A 110 12.93 -12.02 2.55
C SER A 110 12.66 -12.56 3.94
N ASN A 111 11.60 -13.34 4.07
CA ASN A 111 11.18 -14.01 5.31
C ASN A 111 10.85 -13.03 6.45
N VAL A 112 10.33 -11.85 6.14
CA VAL A 112 9.99 -10.81 7.13
C VAL A 112 8.54 -10.39 7.00
N THR A 113 7.90 -10.18 8.15
CA THR A 113 6.63 -9.48 8.26
C THR A 113 6.87 -8.03 8.62
N LEU A 114 6.42 -7.09 7.79
CA LEU A 114 6.29 -5.68 8.15
C LEU A 114 4.90 -5.47 8.75
N PHE A 115 4.86 -5.29 10.05
CA PHE A 115 3.63 -5.09 10.81
C PHE A 115 3.47 -3.62 11.18
N ILE A 116 2.45 -2.98 10.62
CA ILE A 116 2.13 -1.58 10.93
C ILE A 116 0.91 -1.58 11.83
N GLU A 117 1.11 -1.27 13.10
CA GLU A 117 0.06 -1.29 14.11
C GLU A 117 -1.07 -0.32 13.76
N ARG A 118 -2.29 -0.67 14.16
CA ARG A 118 -3.44 0.23 14.06
C ARG A 118 -3.15 1.54 14.79
N GLY A 119 -3.31 2.68 14.10
CA GLY A 119 -2.95 4.00 14.61
C GLY A 119 -1.52 4.43 14.27
N ALA A 120 -0.65 3.50 13.88
CA ALA A 120 0.67 3.84 13.38
C ALA A 120 0.68 4.01 11.85
N SER A 121 1.71 4.68 11.35
CA SER A 121 1.88 4.85 9.90
C SER A 121 3.33 5.04 9.49
N ILE A 122 3.64 4.59 8.27
CA ILE A 122 4.82 5.00 7.51
C ILE A 122 4.38 6.04 6.50
N SER A 123 5.01 7.21 6.49
CA SER A 123 4.63 8.32 5.62
C SER A 123 5.78 8.76 4.73
N ALA A 124 5.48 9.03 3.47
CA ALA A 124 6.41 9.75 2.60
C ALA A 124 6.68 11.15 3.15
N ASN A 125 7.90 11.64 2.94
CA ASN A 125 8.24 13.01 3.34
C ASN A 125 7.51 14.04 2.47
N LYS A 126 7.45 15.29 2.93
CA LYS A 126 6.72 16.36 2.26
C LYS A 126 7.36 16.85 0.95
N THR A 127 8.61 16.55 0.72
CA THR A 127 9.36 17.05 -0.44
C THR A 127 9.34 16.10 -1.63
N GLY A 128 8.95 14.85 -1.43
CA GLY A 128 9.00 13.79 -2.45
C GLY A 128 10.42 13.47 -2.93
N SER A 129 11.46 13.80 -2.14
CA SER A 129 12.86 13.64 -2.50
C SER A 129 13.58 12.63 -1.59
N GLY A 130 14.73 12.14 -2.04
CA GLY A 130 15.54 11.18 -1.28
C GLY A 130 15.17 9.71 -1.49
N TYR A 131 14.17 9.42 -2.33
CA TYR A 131 13.73 8.06 -2.59
C TYR A 131 14.64 7.32 -3.55
N GLN A 132 15.04 6.13 -3.17
CA GLN A 132 15.69 5.16 -4.06
C GLN A 132 14.59 4.33 -4.76
N ASN A 133 14.87 3.87 -5.97
CA ASN A 133 13.93 3.08 -6.78
C ASN A 133 12.51 3.70 -6.89
N LYS A 134 12.41 5.00 -6.64
CA LYS A 134 11.17 5.77 -6.67
C LYS A 134 10.05 5.17 -5.79
N ALA A 135 10.38 4.57 -4.65
CA ALA A 135 9.42 3.91 -3.77
C ALA A 135 9.58 4.30 -2.31
N LEU A 136 8.46 4.36 -1.57
CA LEU A 136 8.49 4.45 -0.11
C LEU A 136 8.79 3.08 0.51
N VAL A 137 8.16 2.02 0.01
CA VAL A 137 8.44 0.64 0.38
C VAL A 137 8.87 -0.11 -0.88
N TYR A 138 10.06 -0.67 -0.86
CA TYR A 138 10.67 -1.33 -2.01
C TYR A 138 11.11 -2.76 -1.67
N GLY A 139 10.89 -3.67 -2.61
CA GLY A 139 11.40 -5.03 -2.56
C GLY A 139 11.82 -5.52 -3.94
N GLU A 140 12.99 -6.17 -4.04
CA GLU A 140 13.48 -6.76 -5.28
C GLU A 140 14.13 -8.12 -5.04
N GLY A 141 13.72 -9.12 -5.82
CA GLY A 141 14.26 -10.48 -5.76
C GLY A 141 13.99 -11.19 -4.43
N LEU A 142 12.93 -10.82 -3.73
CA LEU A 142 12.63 -11.29 -2.38
C LEU A 142 11.59 -12.41 -2.38
N GLU A 143 11.59 -13.19 -1.29
CA GLU A 143 10.61 -14.26 -1.07
C GLU A 143 10.02 -14.22 0.34
N ASN A 144 8.78 -14.68 0.47
CA ASN A 144 8.07 -14.81 1.75
C ASN A 144 7.96 -13.46 2.49
N ILE A 145 7.30 -12.50 1.87
CA ILE A 145 7.09 -11.16 2.42
C ILE A 145 5.65 -11.05 2.90
N THR A 146 5.46 -10.53 4.10
CA THR A 146 4.13 -10.16 4.58
C THR A 146 4.09 -8.67 4.97
N ILE A 147 3.04 -7.96 4.57
CA ILE A 147 2.72 -6.59 5.02
C ILE A 147 1.32 -6.62 5.63
N THR A 148 1.19 -6.23 6.89
CA THR A 148 -0.08 -6.29 7.61
C THR A 148 -0.12 -5.36 8.82
N GLY A 149 -1.16 -5.40 9.66
CA GLY A 149 -1.16 -4.81 11.00
C GLY A 149 -2.26 -3.78 11.28
N GLY A 150 -3.07 -3.40 10.29
CA GLY A 150 -4.17 -2.43 10.46
C GLY A 150 -3.78 -0.96 10.48
N GLY A 151 -2.49 -0.67 10.33
CA GLY A 151 -1.96 0.69 10.23
C GLY A 151 -1.99 1.24 8.81
N LYS A 152 -1.19 2.28 8.55
CA LYS A 152 -1.24 3.01 7.28
C LYS A 152 0.12 3.16 6.61
N ILE A 153 0.09 3.17 5.28
CA ILE A 153 1.16 3.69 4.43
C ILE A 153 0.63 4.95 3.74
N LYS A 154 1.26 6.10 3.99
CA LYS A 154 0.81 7.40 3.47
C LYS A 154 1.75 7.90 2.38
N GLY A 155 1.26 7.97 1.16
CA GLY A 155 2.05 8.42 0.01
C GLY A 155 2.28 9.93 -0.05
N ASN A 156 1.45 10.73 0.64
CA ASN A 156 1.49 12.20 0.65
C ASN A 156 1.46 12.86 -0.75
N GLY A 157 0.95 12.15 -1.76
CA GLY A 157 0.93 12.61 -3.15
C GLY A 157 0.20 13.94 -3.37
N HIS A 158 -0.76 14.27 -2.51
CA HIS A 158 -1.46 15.55 -2.53
C HIS A 158 -0.53 16.75 -2.27
N LEU A 159 0.65 16.54 -1.68
CA LEU A 159 1.62 17.60 -1.41
C LEU A 159 2.57 17.84 -2.59
N PHE A 160 2.91 16.79 -3.35
CA PHE A 160 3.93 16.86 -4.40
C PHE A 160 3.59 16.02 -5.65
N GLY A 161 2.52 15.27 -5.62
CA GLY A 161 1.99 14.59 -6.79
C GLY A 161 1.57 15.60 -7.86
N ARG A 162 1.31 15.10 -9.06
CA ARG A 162 0.82 15.94 -10.15
C ARG A 162 -0.47 16.63 -9.71
N LYS A 163 -0.38 17.92 -9.44
CA LYS A 163 -1.55 18.75 -9.22
C LYS A 163 -2.18 19.04 -10.58
N PRO A 164 -3.49 18.85 -10.75
CA PRO A 164 -4.15 19.42 -11.92
C PRO A 164 -3.88 20.92 -11.92
N VAL A 165 -3.52 21.46 -13.08
CA VAL A 165 -3.48 22.91 -13.25
C VAL A 165 -4.92 23.33 -13.40
N TYR A 166 -5.53 23.76 -12.31
CA TYR A 166 -6.83 24.40 -12.37
C TYR A 166 -6.71 25.76 -13.05
N ASP A 167 -7.68 26.07 -13.89
CA ASP A 167 -7.89 27.46 -14.30
C ASP A 167 -8.03 28.29 -13.01
N LYS A 168 -7.29 29.39 -12.93
CA LYS A 168 -7.28 30.27 -11.76
C LYS A 168 -8.65 30.84 -11.36
N ASN A 169 -9.65 30.62 -12.20
CA ASN A 169 -11.03 31.07 -12.00
C ASN A 169 -11.93 30.01 -11.35
N ILE A 170 -11.45 28.76 -11.11
CA ILE A 170 -12.21 27.73 -10.42
C ILE A 170 -11.72 27.69 -8.97
N THR A 171 -12.52 28.28 -8.09
CA THR A 171 -12.12 28.50 -6.69
C THR A 171 -12.35 27.29 -5.77
N GLU A 172 -13.19 26.34 -6.16
CA GLU A 172 -13.44 25.10 -5.39
C GLU A 172 -13.71 23.93 -6.35
N PRO A 173 -13.19 22.73 -6.09
CA PRO A 173 -13.66 21.56 -6.78
C PRO A 173 -15.09 21.28 -6.29
N ALA A 174 -16.07 21.47 -7.14
CA ALA A 174 -17.42 20.99 -6.84
C ALA A 174 -17.35 19.47 -6.64
N ASP A 175 -17.91 18.99 -5.55
CA ASP A 175 -17.96 17.54 -5.21
C ASP A 175 -18.72 16.72 -6.25
N TYR A 176 -19.33 17.38 -7.21
CA TYR A 176 -20.11 16.77 -8.29
C TYR A 176 -19.99 17.59 -9.58
N ILE A 177 -19.14 17.13 -10.50
CA ILE A 177 -19.15 17.63 -11.87
C ILE A 177 -19.42 16.45 -12.81
N ASP A 178 -20.26 16.68 -13.83
CA ASP A 178 -20.61 15.69 -14.83
C ASP A 178 -19.36 15.04 -15.42
N VAL A 179 -19.28 13.73 -15.26
CA VAL A 179 -18.11 12.91 -15.56
C VAL A 179 -17.69 12.98 -17.04
N VAL A 180 -18.60 13.32 -17.94
CA VAL A 180 -18.35 13.32 -19.39
C VAL A 180 -17.70 14.62 -19.85
N GLU A 181 -18.15 15.76 -19.38
CA GLU A 181 -17.51 17.05 -19.71
C GLU A 181 -16.15 17.20 -19.07
N MET A 182 -16.00 16.75 -17.83
CA MET A 182 -14.71 16.73 -17.14
C MET A 182 -13.66 15.86 -17.82
N ARG A 183 -14.04 14.76 -18.48
CA ARG A 183 -13.07 13.90 -19.17
C ARG A 183 -12.30 14.63 -20.27
N GLN A 184 -12.93 15.52 -21.00
CA GLN A 184 -12.26 16.24 -22.09
C GLN A 184 -11.40 17.38 -21.56
N GLU A 185 -11.90 18.15 -20.61
CA GLU A 185 -11.19 19.25 -19.99
C GLU A 185 -10.05 18.73 -19.10
N TYR A 186 -10.31 17.70 -18.32
CA TYR A 186 -9.33 17.02 -17.49
C TYR A 186 -8.19 16.37 -18.30
N ARG A 187 -8.47 15.76 -19.45
CA ARG A 187 -7.44 15.25 -20.35
C ARG A 187 -6.58 16.34 -20.96
N LYS A 188 -7.13 17.51 -21.21
CA LYS A 188 -6.36 18.67 -21.69
C LYS A 188 -5.48 19.25 -20.58
N GLN A 189 -5.96 19.26 -19.36
CA GLN A 189 -5.26 19.78 -18.18
C GLN A 189 -4.26 18.79 -17.59
N LEU A 190 -4.48 17.48 -17.73
CA LEU A 190 -3.60 16.44 -17.19
C LEU A 190 -2.28 16.20 -17.97
N ARG A 191 -1.99 16.99 -19.01
CA ARG A 191 -0.71 16.90 -19.72
C ARG A 191 0.49 17.36 -18.91
N PHE A 192 0.42 17.44 -17.57
CA PHE A 192 1.38 18.19 -16.78
C PHE A 192 2.29 17.36 -15.90
N ALA A 193 3.56 17.74 -16.09
CA ALA A 193 4.71 17.58 -15.23
C ALA A 193 4.93 16.22 -14.59
N HIS A 194 5.54 15.33 -15.35
CA HIS A 194 6.24 14.14 -14.91
C HIS A 194 7.41 14.45 -13.99
N GLN A 195 7.21 14.90 -12.79
CA GLN A 195 8.32 15.06 -11.86
C GLN A 195 7.91 14.79 -10.42
N SER A 196 7.24 13.65 -10.15
CA SER A 196 7.42 13.16 -8.81
C SER A 196 8.74 12.41 -8.78
N LYS A 197 9.67 12.86 -7.97
CA LYS A 197 10.91 12.16 -7.65
C LYS A 197 10.63 10.84 -6.90
N TYR A 198 9.40 10.66 -6.53
CA TYR A 198 8.81 9.55 -5.80
C TYR A 198 7.77 8.87 -6.70
N GLY A 199 7.87 7.56 -6.86
CA GLY A 199 7.05 6.79 -7.81
C GLY A 199 5.81 6.17 -7.21
N GLY A 200 5.79 5.86 -5.93
CA GLY A 200 4.61 5.25 -5.30
C GLY A 200 4.87 4.65 -3.93
N PRO A 201 3.81 4.35 -3.17
CA PRO A 201 3.92 3.75 -1.84
C PRO A 201 4.62 2.40 -1.81
N ILE A 202 4.26 1.47 -2.71
CA ILE A 202 4.85 0.13 -2.72
C ILE A 202 5.29 -0.23 -4.14
N VAL A 203 6.53 -0.68 -4.28
CA VAL A 203 7.08 -1.23 -5.51
C VAL A 203 7.78 -2.55 -5.21
N LEU A 204 7.30 -3.63 -5.82
CA LEU A 204 7.87 -4.97 -5.70
C LEU A 204 8.34 -5.45 -7.08
N VAL A 205 9.58 -5.89 -7.17
CA VAL A 205 10.19 -6.34 -8.43
C VAL A 205 10.72 -7.76 -8.28
N ASN A 206 10.30 -8.67 -9.12
CA ASN A 206 10.78 -10.06 -9.14
C ASN A 206 10.69 -10.76 -7.76
N CYS A 207 9.61 -10.47 -7.01
CA CYS A 207 9.37 -11.06 -5.69
C CYS A 207 8.38 -12.23 -5.77
N LYS A 208 8.48 -13.17 -4.81
CA LYS A 208 7.63 -14.35 -4.74
C LYS A 208 7.02 -14.54 -3.34
N HIS A 209 5.85 -15.19 -3.30
CA HIS A 209 5.15 -15.49 -2.06
C HIS A 209 4.94 -14.24 -1.20
N ILE A 210 4.17 -13.30 -1.77
CA ILE A 210 3.85 -12.02 -1.16
C ILE A 210 2.45 -12.10 -0.57
N LYS A 211 2.30 -11.66 0.68
CA LYS A 211 1.01 -11.43 1.31
C LYS A 211 0.89 -9.98 1.77
N ALA A 212 -0.21 -9.35 1.41
CA ALA A 212 -0.52 -7.97 1.82
C ALA A 212 -1.98 -7.92 2.27
N TYR A 213 -2.22 -7.69 3.55
CA TYR A 213 -3.57 -7.72 4.07
C TYR A 213 -3.76 -6.85 5.31
N ASN A 214 -4.99 -6.39 5.52
CA ASN A 214 -5.40 -5.70 6.72
C ASN A 214 -4.56 -4.45 7.05
N PHE A 215 -4.37 -3.57 6.08
CA PHE A 215 -3.80 -2.24 6.27
C PHE A 215 -4.36 -1.26 5.24
N ILE A 216 -4.01 -0.01 5.35
CA ILE A 216 -4.52 1.07 4.51
C ILE A 216 -3.35 1.72 3.75
N ILE A 217 -3.51 1.95 2.45
CA ILE A 217 -2.68 2.91 1.71
C ILE A 217 -3.53 4.13 1.38
N GLU A 218 -2.96 5.33 1.57
CA GLU A 218 -3.64 6.56 1.23
C GLU A 218 -2.73 7.60 0.56
N ASN A 219 -3.33 8.41 -0.30
CA ASN A 219 -2.70 9.58 -0.91
C ASN A 219 -1.43 9.27 -1.70
N SER A 220 -1.47 8.31 -2.60
CA SER A 220 -0.37 8.03 -3.51
C SER A 220 -0.05 9.22 -4.42
N ALA A 221 1.22 9.36 -4.78
CA ALA A 221 1.70 10.36 -5.75
C ALA A 221 1.77 9.82 -7.18
N TYR A 222 1.74 8.50 -7.33
CA TYR A 222 1.87 7.77 -8.59
C TYR A 222 1.23 6.38 -8.43
N TRP A 223 1.58 5.37 -9.22
CA TRP A 223 1.11 3.99 -9.08
C TRP A 223 1.25 3.49 -7.65
N THR A 224 0.15 3.12 -7.04
CA THR A 224 0.10 2.94 -5.58
C THR A 224 0.76 1.65 -5.12
N PHE A 225 0.42 0.54 -5.77
CA PHE A 225 0.98 -0.78 -5.48
C PHE A 225 1.41 -1.43 -6.80
N ARG A 226 2.69 -1.34 -7.08
CA ARG A 226 3.29 -1.84 -8.31
C ARG A 226 3.94 -3.19 -8.07
N MET A 227 3.64 -4.15 -8.95
CA MET A 227 4.17 -5.51 -8.91
C MET A 227 4.75 -5.86 -10.28
N ASP A 228 6.08 -5.86 -10.39
CA ASP A 228 6.79 -6.19 -11.62
C ASP A 228 7.36 -7.61 -11.53
N LYS A 229 6.97 -8.52 -12.44
CA LYS A 229 7.45 -9.90 -12.48
C LYS A 229 7.31 -10.66 -11.15
N CYS A 230 6.33 -10.31 -10.35
CA CYS A 230 6.05 -11.01 -9.11
C CYS A 230 5.27 -12.30 -9.35
N ASN A 231 5.39 -13.24 -8.42
CA ASN A 231 4.71 -14.51 -8.52
C ASN A 231 4.16 -14.96 -7.16
N HIS A 232 2.96 -15.56 -7.13
CA HIS A 232 2.25 -15.92 -5.90
C HIS A 232 2.05 -14.73 -4.99
N VAL A 233 1.15 -13.83 -5.40
CA VAL A 233 0.78 -12.63 -4.67
C VAL A 233 -0.65 -12.76 -4.16
N GLU A 234 -0.85 -12.53 -2.89
CA GLU A 234 -2.14 -12.57 -2.21
C GLU A 234 -2.39 -11.24 -1.51
N ILE A 235 -3.41 -10.51 -1.96
CA ILE A 235 -3.80 -9.20 -1.39
C ILE A 235 -5.25 -9.31 -0.93
N LYS A 236 -5.49 -9.14 0.37
CA LYS A 236 -6.82 -9.32 0.96
C LYS A 236 -7.14 -8.26 2.01
N ASP A 237 -8.43 -8.02 2.23
CA ASP A 237 -8.91 -7.17 3.32
C ASP A 237 -8.18 -5.83 3.39
N PHE A 238 -7.99 -5.20 2.25
CA PHE A 238 -7.12 -4.08 2.03
C PHE A 238 -7.92 -2.82 1.67
N VAL A 239 -7.50 -1.67 2.15
CA VAL A 239 -8.11 -0.38 1.81
C VAL A 239 -7.09 0.51 1.11
N MET A 240 -7.42 0.94 -0.08
CA MET A 240 -6.69 1.95 -0.83
C MET A 240 -7.58 3.18 -1.00
N ASN A 241 -7.15 4.31 -0.43
CA ASN A 241 -7.91 5.55 -0.50
C ASN A 241 -7.01 6.71 -0.96
N ASN A 242 -6.91 6.86 -2.26
CA ASN A 242 -6.11 7.91 -2.87
C ASN A 242 -6.89 9.19 -3.08
N ASN A 243 -6.17 10.32 -3.00
CA ASN A 243 -6.70 11.59 -3.45
C ASN A 243 -7.00 11.53 -4.95
N ARG A 244 -8.27 11.64 -5.32
CA ARG A 244 -8.76 11.48 -6.68
C ARG A 244 -8.36 12.61 -7.63
N ASN A 245 -7.61 13.59 -7.17
CA ASN A 245 -7.09 14.71 -7.97
C ASN A 245 -5.60 14.56 -8.30
N VAL A 246 -4.93 13.47 -7.88
CA VAL A 246 -3.52 13.21 -8.19
C VAL A 246 -3.43 12.32 -9.41
N ALA A 247 -2.98 12.86 -10.53
CA ALA A 247 -2.86 12.11 -11.79
C ALA A 247 -1.92 10.91 -11.66
N ASN A 248 -2.24 9.82 -12.38
CA ASN A 248 -1.51 8.55 -12.33
C ASN A 248 -1.41 7.94 -10.92
N ALA A 249 -2.31 8.30 -10.01
CA ALA A 249 -2.46 7.56 -8.77
C ALA A 249 -3.39 6.36 -9.02
N ASP A 250 -2.87 5.42 -9.82
CA ASP A 250 -3.48 4.12 -10.09
C ASP A 250 -3.49 3.29 -8.81
N GLY A 251 -4.30 2.27 -8.77
CA GLY A 251 -4.39 1.37 -7.63
C GLY A 251 -3.33 0.29 -7.66
N PHE A 252 -3.67 -0.85 -8.22
CA PHE A 252 -2.75 -1.96 -8.40
C PHE A 252 -2.25 -2.01 -9.84
N ASP A 253 -0.94 -1.91 -10.03
CA ASP A 253 -0.29 -2.13 -11.31
C ASP A 253 0.40 -3.49 -11.32
N ILE A 254 -0.23 -4.44 -11.98
CA ILE A 254 0.24 -5.82 -12.12
C ILE A 254 0.97 -5.92 -13.46
N VAL A 255 2.31 -5.95 -13.43
CA VAL A 255 3.14 -5.88 -14.63
C VAL A 255 3.94 -7.17 -14.80
N GLY A 256 3.65 -7.94 -15.84
CA GLY A 256 4.35 -9.20 -16.13
C GLY A 256 4.37 -10.18 -14.95
N SER A 257 3.37 -10.12 -14.07
CA SER A 257 3.28 -10.93 -12.85
C SER A 257 2.26 -12.05 -13.01
N SER A 258 2.39 -13.13 -12.23
CA SER A 258 1.50 -14.28 -12.34
C SER A 258 1.05 -14.83 -10.98
N ASN A 259 -0.05 -15.60 -10.96
CA ASN A 259 -0.65 -16.15 -9.76
C ASN A 259 -0.95 -15.06 -8.72
N VAL A 260 -1.74 -14.06 -9.12
CA VAL A 260 -2.12 -12.91 -8.31
C VAL A 260 -3.58 -13.03 -7.90
N LEU A 261 -3.84 -12.93 -6.60
CA LEU A 261 -5.18 -12.83 -6.04
C LEU A 261 -5.36 -11.48 -5.36
N ILE A 262 -6.40 -10.75 -5.74
CA ILE A 262 -6.85 -9.53 -5.06
C ILE A 262 -8.31 -9.77 -4.63
N GLU A 263 -8.57 -9.79 -3.34
CA GLU A 263 -9.84 -10.20 -2.78
C GLU A 263 -10.26 -9.32 -1.61
N HIS A 264 -11.57 -9.01 -1.50
CA HIS A 264 -12.15 -8.20 -0.44
C HIS A 264 -11.46 -6.86 -0.22
N CYS A 265 -11.12 -6.16 -1.31
CA CYS A 265 -10.44 -4.88 -1.25
C CYS A 265 -11.39 -3.71 -1.58
N PHE A 266 -11.19 -2.58 -0.90
CA PHE A 266 -11.74 -1.30 -1.31
C PHE A 266 -10.64 -0.47 -1.98
N VAL A 267 -10.89 -0.02 -3.20
CA VAL A 267 -9.90 0.69 -4.02
C VAL A 267 -10.51 1.98 -4.55
N SER A 268 -10.05 3.13 -4.06
CA SER A 268 -10.44 4.46 -4.56
C SER A 268 -9.23 5.16 -5.16
N THR A 269 -9.29 5.50 -6.44
CA THR A 269 -8.12 5.98 -7.21
C THR A 269 -8.44 7.19 -8.08
N ALA A 270 -7.42 7.95 -8.42
CA ALA A 270 -7.51 9.07 -9.36
C ALA A 270 -7.32 8.63 -10.81
N ASP A 271 -6.65 7.52 -11.04
CA ASP A 271 -6.50 6.89 -12.34
C ASP A 271 -7.02 5.44 -12.26
N ASP A 272 -6.53 4.52 -13.06
CA ASP A 272 -7.07 3.16 -13.13
C ASP A 272 -7.04 2.43 -11.78
N GLY A 273 -8.07 1.66 -11.46
CA GLY A 273 -8.17 0.95 -10.19
C GLY A 273 -7.24 -0.26 -10.14
N ILE A 274 -7.37 -1.16 -11.11
CA ILE A 274 -6.51 -2.33 -11.26
C ILE A 274 -6.06 -2.41 -12.71
N CYS A 275 -4.73 -2.31 -12.93
CA CYS A 275 -4.10 -2.37 -14.23
C CYS A 275 -3.38 -3.69 -14.42
N ILE A 276 -3.63 -4.34 -15.54
CA ILE A 276 -3.01 -5.59 -15.95
C ILE A 276 -2.17 -5.30 -17.19
N LYS A 277 -0.84 -5.39 -17.07
CA LYS A 277 0.11 -4.95 -18.09
C LYS A 277 1.17 -6.02 -18.34
N ASN A 278 1.59 -6.16 -19.60
CA ASN A 278 2.71 -7.03 -19.95
C ASN A 278 3.53 -6.40 -21.08
N ALA A 279 4.49 -5.56 -20.73
CA ALA A 279 5.23 -4.71 -21.65
C ALA A 279 6.76 -4.84 -21.50
N LEU A 280 7.47 -4.52 -22.58
CA LEU A 280 8.94 -4.64 -22.65
C LEU A 280 9.72 -3.54 -21.91
N TRP A 281 9.08 -2.48 -21.50
CA TRP A 281 9.77 -1.37 -20.86
C TRP A 281 10.39 -1.78 -19.51
N GLU A 282 11.61 -1.34 -19.30
CA GLU A 282 12.43 -1.70 -18.13
C GLU A 282 12.61 -3.21 -17.89
N GLY A 283 12.48 -4.03 -18.95
CA GLY A 283 12.60 -5.48 -18.83
C GLY A 283 11.49 -6.16 -18.05
N CYS A 284 10.33 -5.51 -17.92
CA CYS A 284 9.20 -5.98 -17.11
C CYS A 284 8.30 -7.02 -17.80
N THR A 285 8.74 -7.64 -18.89
CA THR A 285 8.03 -8.78 -19.45
C THR A 285 8.19 -10.01 -18.60
N GLY A 286 7.09 -10.59 -18.21
CA GLY A 286 7.03 -11.85 -17.48
C GLY A 286 5.93 -12.74 -18.03
N GLU A 287 5.74 -13.89 -17.40
CA GLU A 287 4.61 -14.76 -17.66
C GLU A 287 3.37 -14.16 -16.96
N MET A 288 2.56 -13.39 -17.72
CA MET A 288 1.35 -12.75 -17.20
C MET A 288 0.16 -13.70 -17.30
N LYS A 289 -0.14 -14.39 -16.22
CA LYS A 289 -1.27 -15.33 -16.16
C LYS A 289 -1.83 -15.52 -14.75
N ASN A 290 -3.03 -16.09 -14.68
CA ASN A 290 -3.68 -16.44 -13.41
C ASN A 290 -3.83 -15.23 -12.49
N VAL A 291 -4.49 -14.19 -12.94
CA VAL A 291 -4.85 -13.04 -12.10
C VAL A 291 -6.33 -13.12 -11.77
N THR A 292 -6.64 -13.16 -10.50
CA THR A 292 -8.00 -13.18 -9.99
C THR A 292 -8.29 -11.94 -9.17
N VAL A 293 -9.33 -11.22 -9.55
CA VAL A 293 -9.89 -10.09 -8.78
C VAL A 293 -11.31 -10.45 -8.42
N ARG A 294 -11.64 -10.50 -7.15
CA ARG A 294 -13.00 -10.83 -6.70
C ARG A 294 -13.40 -10.13 -5.42
N ASP A 295 -14.70 -9.95 -5.25
CA ASP A 295 -15.31 -9.38 -4.06
C ASP A 295 -14.71 -8.00 -3.68
N CYS A 296 -14.33 -7.19 -4.69
CA CYS A 296 -13.74 -5.87 -4.51
C CYS A 296 -14.72 -4.76 -4.84
N GLU A 297 -14.61 -3.64 -4.14
CA GLU A 297 -15.27 -2.39 -4.49
C GLU A 297 -14.24 -1.43 -5.05
N ILE A 298 -14.45 -0.96 -6.29
CA ILE A 298 -13.49 -0.12 -7.00
C ILE A 298 -14.15 1.17 -7.44
N ILE A 299 -13.63 2.30 -6.99
CA ILE A 299 -14.04 3.65 -7.37
C ILE A 299 -12.86 4.31 -8.08
N SER A 300 -12.95 4.46 -9.39
CA SER A 300 -11.90 5.08 -10.20
C SER A 300 -12.45 6.26 -10.99
N ARG A 301 -11.59 7.24 -11.28
CA ARG A 301 -11.93 8.34 -12.20
C ARG A 301 -11.75 7.94 -13.67
N THR A 302 -11.10 6.82 -13.94
CA THR A 302 -10.85 6.33 -15.29
C THR A 302 -11.47 4.94 -15.50
N ASN A 303 -10.76 3.86 -15.19
CA ASN A 303 -11.25 2.51 -15.35
C ASN A 303 -11.15 1.75 -14.01
N ALA A 304 -12.20 1.03 -13.65
CA ALA A 304 -12.15 0.17 -12.47
C ALA A 304 -11.11 -0.95 -12.67
N ILE A 305 -11.16 -1.64 -13.80
CA ILE A 305 -10.19 -2.65 -14.22
C ILE A 305 -9.79 -2.33 -15.66
N LYS A 306 -8.49 -2.43 -15.97
CA LYS A 306 -7.92 -2.14 -17.28
C LYS A 306 -6.88 -3.17 -17.68
N VAL A 307 -6.98 -3.70 -18.87
CA VAL A 307 -5.92 -4.48 -19.51
C VAL A 307 -5.16 -3.54 -20.44
N GLY A 308 -3.93 -3.24 -20.10
CA GLY A 308 -3.12 -2.24 -20.81
C GLY A 308 -2.97 -0.93 -19.98
N THR A 309 -2.54 0.19 -20.58
CA THR A 309 -2.22 0.45 -22.00
C THR A 309 -0.96 -0.31 -22.45
N GLU A 310 0.07 -0.31 -21.63
CA GLU A 310 1.36 -0.91 -21.94
C GLU A 310 1.24 -2.44 -21.93
N THR A 311 0.89 -3.00 -23.09
CA THR A 311 0.76 -4.45 -23.27
C THR A 311 1.24 -4.82 -24.66
N THR A 312 2.34 -5.53 -24.72
CA THR A 312 3.00 -6.00 -25.96
C THR A 312 3.20 -7.52 -25.97
N HIS A 313 2.89 -8.20 -24.85
CA HIS A 313 3.07 -9.63 -24.69
C HIS A 313 1.77 -10.29 -24.19
N ASN A 314 1.76 -11.61 -24.22
CA ASN A 314 0.59 -12.41 -23.88
C ASN A 314 0.12 -12.21 -22.44
N ILE A 315 -1.18 -12.15 -22.28
CA ILE A 315 -1.90 -12.16 -21.02
C ILE A 315 -2.93 -13.29 -21.10
N SER A 316 -3.03 -14.12 -20.07
CA SER A 316 -3.94 -15.25 -20.06
C SER A 316 -4.55 -15.53 -18.70
N ASN A 317 -5.73 -16.09 -18.67
CA ASN A 317 -6.46 -16.51 -17.47
C ASN A 317 -6.59 -15.36 -16.44
N ILE A 318 -7.40 -14.37 -16.85
CA ILE A 318 -7.73 -13.22 -16.02
C ILE A 318 -9.22 -13.32 -15.63
#